data_69e3a596aec3c4e56475155c26204ab9
#
_entry.id   69e3a596aec3c4e56475155c26204ab9
#
_cell.length_a   1.000
_cell.length_b   1.000
_cell.length_c   1.000
_cell.angle_alpha   90.00
_cell.angle_beta   90.00
_cell.angle_gamma   90.00
#
_symmetry.space_group_name_H-M   'P 1'
#
loop_
_entity.id
_entity.type
_entity.pdbx_description
1 polymer ?
#
loop_
_entity_poly.entity_id
_entity_poly.type
_entity_poly.pdbx_seq_one_letter_code
_entity_poly.pdbx_strand_id
1 'polypeptide(L)'
;MLALGIALGYMGLLYFGAVIVPGIGFSGHLLAQVPGNFLDWAHAPGYGILALLLTRGLQRRSWPLAYALPVAAGAAFVFGLWTEVFQGSVQGRESNVDDLVVDAIGIGIAATMMLSATVRNRIVLRPCLDSFLSLWRVGSLVSLVRRTK
;
A
#
# COMPACT_ATOMS: atom_id res chain seq x y z
N MET A 1 15.02 4.41 5.58
CA MET A 1 15.08 5.44 4.51
C MET A 1 14.49 4.93 3.19
N LEU A 2 14.96 3.81 2.64
CA LEU A 2 14.57 3.29 1.30
C LEU A 2 13.04 3.17 1.09
N ALA A 3 12.28 2.63 2.04
CA ALA A 3 10.85 2.38 1.86
C ALA A 3 10.00 3.65 1.69
N LEU A 4 10.34 4.72 2.43
CA LEU A 4 9.69 6.01 2.24
C LEU A 4 10.14 6.70 0.95
N GLY A 5 11.41 6.51 0.55
CA GLY A 5 11.90 6.99 -0.75
C GLY A 5 11.13 6.35 -1.91
N ILE A 6 10.84 5.03 -1.83
CA ILE A 6 10.01 4.33 -2.82
C ILE A 6 8.59 4.91 -2.84
N ALA A 7 7.98 5.17 -1.68
CA ALA A 7 6.64 5.76 -1.61
C ALA A 7 6.59 7.16 -2.25
N LEU A 8 7.59 8.01 -1.96
CA LEU A 8 7.70 9.34 -2.57
C LEU A 8 7.92 9.28 -4.09
N GLY A 9 8.79 8.36 -4.56
CA GLY A 9 8.98 8.13 -5.99
C GLY A 9 7.69 7.67 -6.67
N TYR A 10 6.91 6.82 -5.99
CA TYR A 10 5.61 6.35 -6.48
C TYR A 10 4.56 7.48 -6.51
N MET A 11 4.54 8.37 -5.51
CA MET A 11 3.72 9.59 -5.55
C MET A 11 4.07 10.47 -6.77
N GLY A 12 5.36 10.63 -7.05
CA GLY A 12 5.82 11.33 -8.26
C GLY A 12 5.32 10.68 -9.55
N LEU A 13 5.30 9.34 -9.62
CA LEU A 13 4.77 8.60 -10.77
C LEU A 13 3.25 8.82 -10.93
N LEU A 14 2.48 8.75 -9.85
CA LEU A 14 1.04 9.03 -9.87
C LEU A 14 0.76 10.47 -10.29
N TYR A 15 1.49 11.43 -9.74
CA TYR A 15 1.38 12.83 -10.13
C TYR A 15 1.69 13.03 -11.63
N PHE A 16 2.77 12.42 -12.12
CA PHE A 16 3.12 12.49 -13.53
C PHE A 16 1.99 11.94 -14.42
N GLY A 17 1.41 10.78 -14.04
CA GLY A 17 0.23 10.23 -14.73
C GLY A 17 -0.97 11.15 -14.72
N ALA A 18 -1.20 11.85 -13.60
CA ALA A 18 -2.30 12.79 -13.43
C ALA A 18 -2.20 14.02 -14.35
N VAL A 19 -0.99 14.49 -14.68
CA VAL A 19 -0.78 15.69 -15.51
C VAL A 19 -0.66 15.40 -17.01
N ILE A 20 -0.54 14.13 -17.42
CA ILE A 20 -0.51 13.76 -18.85
C ILE A 20 -1.88 13.99 -19.46
N VAL A 21 -1.95 14.84 -20.49
CA VAL A 21 -3.18 15.07 -21.26
C VAL A 21 -3.25 14.03 -22.39
N PRO A 22 -4.33 13.22 -22.47
CA PRO A 22 -4.51 12.28 -23.57
C PRO A 22 -4.47 12.98 -24.94
N GLY A 23 -3.73 12.40 -25.88
CA GLY A 23 -3.59 12.93 -27.23
C GLY A 23 -2.53 14.02 -27.40
N ILE A 24 -1.88 14.51 -26.34
CA ILE A 24 -0.83 15.52 -26.42
C ILE A 24 0.54 14.92 -26.10
N GLY A 25 1.50 15.05 -27.03
CA GLY A 25 2.84 14.51 -26.89
C GLY A 25 2.89 12.99 -26.98
N PHE A 26 4.09 12.40 -26.84
CA PHE A 26 4.30 10.95 -26.98
C PHE A 26 3.52 10.15 -25.91
N SER A 27 3.64 10.52 -24.65
CA SER A 27 2.93 9.86 -23.53
C SER A 27 1.41 10.02 -23.63
N GLY A 28 0.92 11.18 -24.04
CA GLY A 28 -0.51 11.44 -24.23
C GLY A 28 -1.10 10.65 -25.39
N HIS A 29 -0.36 10.44 -26.48
CA HIS A 29 -0.81 9.56 -27.57
C HIS A 29 -0.90 8.09 -27.16
N LEU A 30 0.03 7.59 -26.33
CA LEU A 30 -0.08 6.25 -25.76
C LEU A 30 -1.29 6.13 -24.83
N LEU A 31 -1.51 7.12 -23.99
CA LEU A 31 -2.62 7.15 -23.05
C LEU A 31 -3.98 7.21 -23.75
N ALA A 32 -4.09 7.93 -24.87
CA ALA A 32 -5.31 8.02 -25.68
C ALA A 32 -5.74 6.67 -26.32
N GLN A 33 -4.85 5.68 -26.39
CA GLN A 33 -5.17 4.34 -26.86
C GLN A 33 -5.79 3.46 -25.77
N VAL A 34 -5.71 3.88 -24.51
CA VAL A 34 -6.27 3.15 -23.37
C VAL A 34 -7.73 3.57 -23.19
N PRO A 35 -8.69 2.62 -23.08
CA PRO A 35 -10.08 2.97 -22.82
C PRO A 35 -10.22 3.80 -21.54
N GLY A 36 -11.03 4.87 -21.58
CA GLY A 36 -11.21 5.78 -20.43
C GLY A 36 -11.61 5.04 -19.15
N ASN A 37 -12.56 4.12 -19.24
CA ASN A 37 -12.98 3.31 -18.09
C ASN A 37 -11.84 2.55 -17.42
N PHE A 38 -10.82 2.13 -18.17
CA PHE A 38 -9.66 1.45 -17.59
C PHE A 38 -8.77 2.43 -16.81
N LEU A 39 -8.66 3.66 -17.30
CA LEU A 39 -7.88 4.70 -16.62
C LEU A 39 -8.55 5.10 -15.29
N ASP A 40 -9.86 5.23 -15.27
CA ASP A 40 -10.62 5.55 -14.06
C ASP A 40 -10.45 4.43 -13.01
N TRP A 41 -10.57 3.15 -13.41
CA TRP A 41 -10.34 2.03 -12.51
C TRP A 41 -8.89 1.85 -12.07
N ALA A 42 -7.91 2.39 -12.81
CA ALA A 42 -6.50 2.33 -12.43
C ALA A 42 -6.18 3.16 -11.17
N HIS A 43 -7.04 4.11 -10.80
CA HIS A 43 -6.97 4.85 -9.55
C HIS A 43 -7.00 3.94 -8.34
N ALA A 44 -7.92 2.95 -8.28
CA ALA A 44 -8.02 2.04 -7.14
C ALA A 44 -6.72 1.31 -6.82
N PRO A 45 -6.09 0.54 -7.73
CA PRO A 45 -4.80 -0.08 -7.43
C PRO A 45 -3.69 0.96 -7.22
N GLY A 46 -3.72 2.10 -7.91
CA GLY A 46 -2.76 3.17 -7.75
C GLY A 46 -2.67 3.67 -6.31
N TYR A 47 -3.77 4.14 -5.76
CA TYR A 47 -3.81 4.67 -4.39
C TYR A 47 -3.80 3.58 -3.32
N GLY A 48 -4.30 2.38 -3.62
CA GLY A 48 -4.14 1.21 -2.76
C GLY A 48 -2.66 0.84 -2.55
N ILE A 49 -1.86 0.78 -3.63
CA ILE A 49 -0.42 0.54 -3.56
C ILE A 49 0.28 1.67 -2.80
N LEU A 50 -0.10 2.93 -3.02
CA LEU A 50 0.46 4.06 -2.28
C LEU A 50 0.24 3.91 -0.78
N ALA A 51 -0.99 3.59 -0.35
CA ALA A 51 -1.33 3.36 1.06
C ALA A 51 -0.51 2.22 1.66
N LEU A 52 -0.30 1.12 0.92
CA LEU A 52 0.56 0.00 1.33
C LEU A 52 2.01 0.43 1.51
N LEU A 53 2.58 1.16 0.54
CA LEU A 53 3.97 1.62 0.58
C LEU A 53 4.21 2.57 1.75
N LEU A 54 3.31 3.54 1.96
CA LEU A 54 3.38 4.46 3.10
C LEU A 54 3.26 3.72 4.44
N THR A 55 2.29 2.81 4.57
CA THR A 55 2.14 2.02 5.80
C THR A 55 3.39 1.20 6.09
N ARG A 56 3.96 0.51 5.08
CA ARG A 56 5.20 -0.24 5.23
C ARG A 56 6.39 0.66 5.55
N GLY A 57 6.43 1.85 4.96
CA GLY A 57 7.45 2.86 5.26
C GLY A 57 7.43 3.30 6.72
N LEU A 58 6.25 3.56 7.28
CA LEU A 58 6.06 3.93 8.68
C LEU A 58 6.37 2.76 9.63
N GLN A 59 5.91 1.55 9.30
CA GLN A 59 6.23 0.34 10.09
C GLN A 59 7.74 0.07 10.18
N ARG A 60 8.51 0.33 9.12
CA ARG A 60 9.98 0.24 9.15
C ARG A 60 10.65 1.30 10.03
N ARG A 61 9.90 2.30 10.47
CA ARG A 61 10.29 3.29 11.48
C ARG A 61 9.70 2.97 12.86
N SER A 62 9.36 1.72 13.10
CA SER A 62 8.80 1.21 14.37
C SER A 62 7.42 1.76 14.74
N TRP A 63 6.67 2.32 13.76
CA TRP A 63 5.30 2.70 14.00
C TRP A 63 4.40 1.46 14.10
N PRO A 64 3.61 1.31 15.16
CA PRO A 64 2.61 0.25 15.24
C PRO A 64 1.61 0.35 14.09
N LEU A 65 1.13 -0.79 13.57
CA LEU A 65 0.18 -0.83 12.46
C LEU A 65 -1.08 0.00 12.76
N ALA A 66 -1.53 0.00 14.02
CA ALA A 66 -2.71 0.75 14.45
C ALA A 66 -2.63 2.26 14.18
N TYR A 67 -1.43 2.84 14.16
CA TYR A 67 -1.21 4.24 13.82
C TYR A 67 -0.69 4.43 12.39
N ALA A 68 0.18 3.53 11.94
CA ALA A 68 0.77 3.61 10.61
C ALA A 68 -0.29 3.51 9.50
N LEU A 69 -1.27 2.62 9.66
CA LEU A 69 -2.29 2.39 8.64
C LEU A 69 -3.23 3.60 8.46
N PRO A 70 -3.90 4.16 9.50
CA PRO A 70 -4.78 5.30 9.30
C PRO A 70 -4.02 6.56 8.84
N VAL A 71 -2.79 6.77 9.29
CA VAL A 71 -1.97 7.91 8.83
C VAL A 71 -1.60 7.75 7.35
N ALA A 72 -1.19 6.56 6.93
CA ALA A 72 -0.87 6.27 5.53
C ALA A 72 -2.09 6.35 4.61
N ALA A 73 -3.24 5.82 5.06
CA ALA A 73 -4.50 5.88 4.33
C ALA A 73 -4.97 7.34 4.17
N GLY A 74 -4.93 8.13 5.24
CA GLY A 74 -5.25 9.55 5.19
C GLY A 74 -4.31 10.33 4.27
N ALA A 75 -3.00 10.08 4.33
CA ALA A 75 -2.02 10.73 3.46
C ALA A 75 -2.24 10.37 1.98
N ALA A 76 -2.53 9.10 1.67
CA ALA A 76 -2.84 8.65 0.32
C ALA A 76 -4.11 9.32 -0.21
N PHE A 77 -5.17 9.40 0.61
CA PHE A 77 -6.42 10.06 0.23
C PHE A 77 -6.26 11.57 0.02
N VAL A 78 -5.54 12.26 0.91
CA VAL A 78 -5.24 13.70 0.75
C VAL A 78 -4.42 13.96 -0.50
N PHE A 79 -3.49 13.06 -0.82
CA PHE A 79 -2.73 13.13 -2.07
C PHE A 79 -3.63 12.92 -3.30
N GLY A 80 -4.59 12.00 -3.25
CA GLY A 80 -5.61 11.81 -4.29
C GLY A 80 -6.44 13.09 -4.49
N LEU A 81 -6.95 13.64 -3.40
CA LEU A 81 -7.68 14.91 -3.46
C LEU A 81 -6.84 16.04 -4.08
N TRP A 82 -5.56 16.14 -3.71
CA TRP A 82 -4.67 17.15 -4.26
C TRP A 82 -4.43 16.95 -5.76
N THR A 83 -4.19 15.71 -6.20
CA THR A 83 -4.00 15.43 -7.64
C THR A 83 -5.27 15.72 -8.44
N GLU A 84 -6.45 15.46 -7.89
CA GLU A 84 -7.74 15.72 -8.51
C GLU A 84 -8.00 17.23 -8.70
N VAL A 85 -7.77 18.01 -7.63
CA VAL A 85 -7.85 19.48 -7.71
C VAL A 85 -6.86 20.03 -8.75
N PHE A 86 -5.66 19.44 -8.81
CA PHE A 86 -4.65 19.86 -9.78
C PHE A 86 -5.05 19.51 -11.21
N GLN A 87 -5.64 18.33 -11.45
CA GLN A 87 -6.16 17.92 -12.76
C GLN A 87 -7.19 18.91 -13.30
N GLY A 88 -8.09 19.42 -12.47
CA GLY A 88 -9.04 20.45 -12.84
C GLY A 88 -8.42 21.79 -13.31
N SER A 89 -7.12 22.00 -13.00
CA SER A 89 -6.36 23.17 -13.46
C SER A 89 -5.62 22.92 -14.79
N VAL A 90 -5.56 21.68 -15.26
CA VAL A 90 -4.84 21.30 -16.49
C VAL A 90 -5.81 21.36 -17.67
N GLN A 91 -5.47 22.14 -18.69
CA GLN A 91 -6.29 22.27 -19.89
C GLN A 91 -6.47 20.91 -20.59
N GLY A 92 -7.71 20.49 -20.82
CA GLY A 92 -8.04 19.20 -21.44
C GLY A 92 -8.14 18.02 -20.45
N ARG A 93 -8.15 18.31 -19.14
CA ARG A 93 -8.49 17.37 -18.07
C ARG A 93 -9.69 17.90 -17.29
N GLU A 94 -10.51 17.00 -16.80
CA GLU A 94 -11.63 17.31 -15.92
C GLU A 94 -11.39 16.71 -14.56
N SER A 95 -11.71 17.47 -13.51
CA SER A 95 -11.74 16.95 -12.15
C SER A 95 -13.02 16.13 -11.95
N ASN A 96 -12.89 14.92 -11.43
CA ASN A 96 -14.02 14.00 -11.27
C ASN A 96 -14.07 13.45 -9.82
N VAL A 97 -15.14 13.75 -9.12
CA VAL A 97 -15.35 13.28 -7.75
C VAL A 97 -15.42 11.74 -7.69
N ASP A 98 -15.83 11.08 -8.77
CA ASP A 98 -15.90 9.63 -8.85
C ASP A 98 -14.49 9.00 -8.70
N ASP A 99 -13.45 9.67 -9.18
CA ASP A 99 -12.06 9.20 -9.04
C ASP A 99 -11.63 9.16 -7.57
N LEU A 100 -12.09 10.12 -6.76
CA LEU A 100 -11.84 10.08 -5.29
C LEU A 100 -12.54 8.91 -4.60
N VAL A 101 -13.73 8.53 -5.09
CA VAL A 101 -14.44 7.35 -4.58
C VAL A 101 -13.65 6.09 -4.92
N VAL A 102 -13.14 6.00 -6.15
CA VAL A 102 -12.33 4.87 -6.62
C VAL A 102 -11.00 4.80 -5.84
N ASP A 103 -10.36 5.93 -5.56
CA ASP A 103 -9.18 6.02 -4.70
C ASP A 103 -9.47 5.48 -3.29
N ALA A 104 -10.57 5.93 -2.68
CA ALA A 104 -10.98 5.48 -1.34
C ALA A 104 -11.26 3.98 -1.31
N ILE A 105 -11.86 3.41 -2.34
CA ILE A 105 -12.08 1.95 -2.48
C ILE A 105 -10.74 1.24 -2.53
N GLY A 106 -9.79 1.69 -3.35
CA GLY A 106 -8.46 1.11 -3.44
C GLY A 106 -7.70 1.13 -2.12
N ILE A 107 -7.72 2.26 -1.41
CA ILE A 107 -7.14 2.43 -0.07
C ILE A 107 -7.81 1.47 0.94
N GLY A 108 -9.14 1.36 0.91
CA GLY A 108 -9.92 0.48 1.78
C GLY A 108 -9.59 -1.00 1.57
N ILE A 109 -9.46 -1.44 0.32
CA ILE A 109 -9.03 -2.81 -0.04
C ILE A 109 -7.63 -3.07 0.52
N ALA A 110 -6.68 -2.16 0.29
CA ALA A 110 -5.31 -2.28 0.78
C ALA A 110 -5.27 -2.37 2.33
N ALA A 111 -6.03 -1.54 3.03
CA ALA A 111 -6.16 -1.56 4.48
C ALA A 111 -6.70 -2.91 4.98
N THR A 112 -7.75 -3.42 4.37
CA THR A 112 -8.36 -4.71 4.71
C THR A 112 -7.40 -5.87 4.50
N MET A 113 -6.64 -5.86 3.41
CA MET A 113 -5.60 -6.86 3.15
C MET A 113 -4.49 -6.84 4.21
N MET A 114 -4.03 -5.66 4.64
CA MET A 114 -3.02 -5.55 5.69
C MET A 114 -3.51 -6.03 7.05
N LEU A 115 -4.74 -5.67 7.42
CA LEU A 115 -5.35 -6.12 8.67
C LEU A 115 -5.54 -7.63 8.69
N SER A 116 -6.09 -8.22 7.63
CA SER A 116 -6.31 -9.66 7.51
C SER A 116 -4.99 -10.44 7.54
N ALA A 117 -3.95 -9.97 6.87
CA ALA A 117 -2.62 -10.58 6.92
C ALA A 117 -2.02 -10.56 8.32
N THR A 118 -2.20 -9.46 9.07
CA THR A 118 -1.72 -9.32 10.44
C THR A 118 -2.47 -10.26 11.40
N VAL A 119 -3.80 -10.33 11.27
CA VAL A 119 -4.64 -11.25 12.06
C VAL A 119 -4.24 -12.70 11.79
N ARG A 120 -4.12 -13.09 10.52
CA ARG A 120 -3.69 -14.44 10.13
C ARG A 120 -2.32 -14.81 10.69
N ASN A 121 -1.35 -13.90 10.63
CA ASN A 121 -0.01 -14.14 11.18
C ASN A 121 -0.01 -14.29 12.71
N ARG A 122 -0.88 -13.57 13.43
CA ARG A 122 -1.01 -13.69 14.88
C ARG A 122 -1.72 -14.98 15.30
N ILE A 123 -2.79 -15.35 14.61
CA ILE A 123 -3.63 -16.49 15.01
C ILE A 123 -3.03 -17.82 14.57
N VAL A 124 -2.46 -17.90 13.36
CA VAL A 124 -2.05 -19.18 12.76
C VAL A 124 -0.56 -19.46 12.97
N LEU A 125 0.31 -18.49 12.71
CA LEU A 125 1.74 -18.77 12.66
C LEU A 125 2.43 -18.72 14.03
N ARG A 126 2.06 -17.78 14.91
CA ARG A 126 2.70 -17.68 16.23
C ARG A 126 2.44 -18.88 17.12
N PRO A 127 1.21 -19.34 17.34
CA PRO A 127 0.98 -20.53 18.19
C PRO A 127 1.69 -21.78 17.65
N CYS A 128 1.72 -21.97 16.34
CA CYS A 128 2.40 -23.11 15.72
C CYS A 128 3.92 -23.06 15.93
N LEU A 129 4.52 -21.87 15.77
CA LEU A 129 5.95 -21.68 15.98
C LEU A 129 6.35 -21.84 17.45
N ASP A 130 5.56 -21.29 18.38
CA ASP A 130 5.77 -21.38 19.81
C ASP A 130 5.68 -22.83 20.29
N SER A 131 4.71 -23.59 19.77
CA SER A 131 4.59 -25.03 20.04
C SER A 131 5.80 -25.82 19.52
N PHE A 132 6.25 -25.53 18.29
CA PHE A 132 7.43 -26.16 17.73
C PHE A 132 8.70 -25.85 18.52
N LEU A 133 8.93 -24.59 18.89
CA LEU A 133 10.08 -24.16 19.68
C LEU A 133 10.06 -24.76 21.10
N SER A 134 8.88 -24.92 21.71
CA SER A 134 8.75 -25.56 23.02
C SER A 134 9.16 -27.05 22.99
N LEU A 135 8.76 -27.79 21.96
CA LEU A 135 9.16 -29.16 21.75
C LEU A 135 10.69 -29.32 21.58
N TRP A 136 11.29 -28.41 20.81
CA TRP A 136 12.74 -28.43 20.60
C TRP A 136 13.52 -28.08 21.86
N ARG A 137 13.00 -27.16 22.70
CA ARG A 137 13.58 -26.77 23.98
C ARG A 137 13.53 -27.93 24.99
N VAL A 138 12.45 -28.71 25.03
CA VAL A 138 12.32 -29.90 25.87
C VAL A 138 13.29 -31.00 25.41
N GLY A 139 13.39 -31.23 24.09
CA GLY A 139 14.33 -32.19 23.52
C GLY A 139 15.79 -31.88 23.85
N SER A 140 16.18 -30.61 23.88
CA SER A 140 17.54 -30.19 24.24
C SER A 140 17.86 -30.41 25.72
N LEU A 141 16.90 -30.21 26.62
CA LEU A 141 17.06 -30.49 28.06
C LEU A 141 17.21 -31.97 28.33
N VAL A 142 16.44 -32.83 27.66
CA VAL A 142 16.54 -34.29 27.80
C VAL A 142 17.91 -34.79 27.32
N SER A 143 18.47 -34.19 26.28
CA SER A 143 19.81 -34.58 25.79
C SER A 143 20.94 -34.17 26.75
N LEU A 144 20.79 -33.07 27.46
CA LEU A 144 21.74 -32.63 28.50
C LEU A 144 21.73 -33.55 29.72
N VAL A 145 20.56 -33.99 30.19
CA VAL A 145 20.43 -34.92 31.34
C VAL A 145 21.00 -36.31 31.01
N ARG A 146 20.98 -36.75 29.74
CA ARG A 146 21.60 -38.01 29.32
C ARG A 146 23.14 -37.98 29.28
N ARG A 147 23.75 -36.80 29.17
CA ARG A 147 25.23 -36.68 29.15
C ARG A 147 25.87 -36.64 30.53
N THR A 148 25.08 -36.50 31.58
CA THR A 148 25.56 -36.41 32.97
C THR A 148 25.46 -37.75 33.73
N LYS A 149 25.14 -38.83 33.05
CA LYS A 149 25.25 -40.22 33.57
C LYS A 149 26.31 -41.00 32.79
#